data_8d8fdcc68c71351620c10268b7ab97bc
#
_entry.id   8d8fdcc68c71351620c10268b7ab97bc
#
_cell.length_a   1.000
_cell.length_b   1.000
_cell.length_c   1.000
_cell.angle_alpha   90.00
_cell.angle_beta   90.00
_cell.angle_gamma   90.00
#
_symmetry.space_group_name_H-M   'P 1'
#
loop_
_entity.id
_entity.type
_entity.pdbx_description
1 polymer ?
#
loop_
_entity_poly.entity_id
_entity_poly.type
_entity_poly.pdbx_seq_one_letter_code
_entity_poly.pdbx_strand_id
1 'polypeptide(L)'
;MEITKAELTSAAAASQGNFPASGSQDLMGSEILVKSLQAENVQYIWGYPGGAVLYIYDALYKQDTIQHVLVRHEQAAVHAADGYARATGEVGVALVTSGPGLTNAVTGIATAYMDSIPMVIISGQVPTAAIGLDAFQECDTVGITRPIVKHNFLVKDPRDLAMTLKKAFHIARTGRPGPVVVDIPKDVSFKKVPYSGYPQTVEMRSYNPVKKGHGGQIRKALQLLLAAKRPYIYTGGGVLLGNATNELRTLVDMLGYPVTNTLMGLGAYPASDRKFLGMLGMHGTIEANNAMQ
;
A
#
# COMPACT_ATOMS: atom_id res chain seq x y z
N MET A 1 -30.53 0.49 -10.98
CA MET A 1 -30.78 0.27 -9.55
C MET A 1 -29.64 0.99 -8.83
N GLU A 2 -29.87 2.25 -8.45
CA GLU A 2 -28.86 3.10 -7.81
C GLU A 2 -28.79 2.75 -6.32
N ILE A 3 -27.63 2.27 -5.88
CA ILE A 3 -27.37 2.04 -4.46
C ILE A 3 -27.06 3.41 -3.85
N THR A 4 -27.90 3.87 -2.92
CA THR A 4 -27.75 5.17 -2.30
C THR A 4 -26.59 5.21 -1.28
N LYS A 5 -25.97 6.38 -1.15
CA LYS A 5 -24.84 6.65 -0.23
C LYS A 5 -25.15 6.26 1.24
N ALA A 6 -26.43 6.19 1.60
CA ALA A 6 -26.89 5.78 2.93
C ALA A 6 -26.77 4.27 3.18
N GLU A 7 -26.91 3.43 2.15
CA GLU A 7 -26.78 1.97 2.27
C GLU A 7 -25.31 1.55 2.40
N LEU A 8 -24.39 2.29 1.77
CA LEU A 8 -22.93 2.09 1.95
C LEU A 8 -22.44 2.49 3.34
N THR A 9 -23.06 3.52 3.96
CA THR A 9 -22.72 3.94 5.33
C THR A 9 -23.28 2.99 6.39
N SER A 10 -24.41 2.34 6.13
CA SER A 10 -25.00 1.34 7.03
C SER A 10 -24.22 0.03 7.09
N ALA A 11 -23.66 -0.41 5.95
CA ALA A 11 -22.80 -1.61 5.90
C ALA A 11 -21.45 -1.40 6.63
N ALA A 12 -20.90 -0.18 6.60
CA ALA A 12 -19.66 0.17 7.30
C ALA A 12 -19.85 0.28 8.83
N ALA A 13 -21.07 0.59 9.31
CA ALA A 13 -21.36 0.69 10.74
C ALA A 13 -21.61 -0.67 11.43
N ALA A 14 -21.92 -1.72 10.65
CA ALA A 14 -22.24 -3.04 11.18
C ALA A 14 -21.00 -3.90 11.51
N SER A 15 -19.78 -3.48 11.15
CA SER A 15 -18.53 -4.23 11.41
C SER A 15 -17.70 -3.71 12.58
N GLN A 16 -18.25 -2.88 13.48
CA GLN A 16 -17.59 -2.59 14.75
C GLN A 16 -17.72 -3.80 15.67
N GLY A 17 -16.86 -4.79 15.46
CA GLY A 17 -16.69 -5.89 16.38
C GLY A 17 -16.33 -5.34 17.77
N ASN A 18 -17.22 -5.53 18.74
CA ASN A 18 -16.96 -5.32 20.16
C ASN A 18 -15.82 -6.25 20.58
N PHE A 19 -14.60 -5.73 20.65
CA PHE A 19 -13.49 -6.42 21.30
C PHE A 19 -13.64 -6.25 22.82
N PRO A 20 -13.77 -7.32 23.58
CA PRO A 20 -13.83 -7.21 25.04
C PRO A 20 -12.48 -6.73 25.58
N ALA A 21 -12.50 -5.61 26.28
CA ALA A 21 -11.41 -5.18 27.14
C ALA A 21 -11.40 -6.08 28.37
N SER A 22 -10.62 -7.19 28.37
CA SER A 22 -10.21 -7.87 29.60
C SER A 22 -9.21 -9.01 29.30
N GLY A 23 -8.01 -8.90 29.87
CA GLY A 23 -7.04 -9.98 29.98
C GLY A 23 -6.16 -10.19 28.73
N SER A 24 -4.86 -10.14 28.92
CA SER A 24 -3.91 -10.58 27.88
C SER A 24 -4.11 -12.08 27.63
N GLN A 25 -4.38 -12.44 26.38
CA GLN A 25 -4.43 -13.83 25.94
C GLN A 25 -3.09 -14.18 25.29
N ASP A 26 -2.51 -15.34 25.60
CA ASP A 26 -1.32 -15.81 24.93
C ASP A 26 -1.66 -16.28 23.50
N LEU A 27 -1.13 -15.58 22.49
CA LEU A 27 -1.30 -15.89 21.08
C LEU A 27 0.03 -16.20 20.40
N MET A 28 0.00 -17.07 19.41
CA MET A 28 1.14 -17.23 18.50
C MET A 28 1.33 -15.98 17.64
N GLY A 29 2.57 -15.71 17.21
CA GLY A 29 2.84 -14.60 16.30
C GLY A 29 2.02 -14.66 15.02
N SER A 30 1.75 -15.85 14.47
CA SER A 30 0.87 -16.06 13.32
C SER A 30 -0.58 -15.63 13.60
N GLU A 31 -1.10 -15.91 14.80
CA GLU A 31 -2.44 -15.47 15.21
C GLU A 31 -2.50 -13.95 15.40
N ILE A 32 -1.44 -13.35 15.99
CA ILE A 32 -1.30 -11.90 16.11
C ILE A 32 -1.27 -11.23 14.73
N LEU A 33 -0.54 -11.81 13.78
CA LEU A 33 -0.51 -11.33 12.40
C LEU A 33 -1.90 -11.30 11.79
N VAL A 34 -2.64 -12.40 11.85
CA VAL A 34 -3.99 -12.49 11.26
C VAL A 34 -4.93 -11.49 11.92
N LYS A 35 -4.93 -11.38 13.25
CA LYS A 35 -5.72 -10.38 13.98
C LYS A 35 -5.34 -8.94 13.58
N SER A 36 -4.07 -8.67 13.33
CA SER A 36 -3.61 -7.36 12.88
C SER A 36 -4.11 -7.04 11.47
N LEU A 37 -4.10 -8.01 10.55
CA LEU A 37 -4.65 -7.86 9.20
C LEU A 37 -6.17 -7.64 9.23
N GLN A 38 -6.89 -8.34 10.10
CA GLN A 38 -8.32 -8.13 10.32
C GLN A 38 -8.60 -6.71 10.85
N ALA A 39 -7.80 -6.22 11.79
CA ALA A 39 -7.92 -4.86 12.33
C ALA A 39 -7.58 -3.76 11.32
N GLU A 40 -6.80 -4.06 10.28
CA GLU A 40 -6.53 -3.18 9.12
C GLU A 40 -7.57 -3.35 7.99
N ASN A 41 -8.63 -4.14 8.21
CA ASN A 41 -9.70 -4.45 7.27
C ASN A 41 -9.21 -5.12 5.97
N VAL A 42 -8.16 -5.93 6.04
CA VAL A 42 -7.66 -6.69 4.90
C VAL A 42 -8.70 -7.75 4.52
N GLN A 43 -9.20 -7.70 3.29
CA GLN A 43 -10.17 -8.66 2.75
C GLN A 43 -9.50 -9.79 1.97
N TYR A 44 -8.42 -9.48 1.26
CA TYR A 44 -7.71 -10.41 0.39
C TYR A 44 -6.22 -10.42 0.70
N ILE A 45 -5.65 -11.62 0.64
CA ILE A 45 -4.20 -11.84 0.68
C ILE A 45 -3.81 -12.79 -0.44
N TRP A 46 -2.90 -12.36 -1.30
CA TRP A 46 -2.37 -13.19 -2.38
C TRP A 46 -1.07 -13.82 -1.95
N GLY A 47 -0.90 -15.11 -2.19
CA GLY A 47 0.32 -15.74 -1.73
C GLY A 47 0.57 -17.13 -2.28
N TYR A 48 1.78 -17.63 -2.01
CA TYR A 48 2.21 -18.98 -2.29
C TYR A 48 2.84 -19.59 -1.02
N PRO A 49 2.41 -20.77 -0.58
CA PRO A 49 2.89 -21.37 0.65
C PRO A 49 4.34 -21.85 0.55
N GLY A 50 5.01 -21.90 1.70
CA GLY A 50 6.36 -22.43 1.84
C GLY A 50 6.72 -22.65 3.30
N GLY A 51 7.86 -23.30 3.53
CA GLY A 51 8.25 -23.80 4.85
C GLY A 51 8.35 -22.75 5.97
N ALA A 52 8.71 -21.50 5.64
CA ALA A 52 8.84 -20.44 6.62
C ALA A 52 7.50 -19.84 7.07
N VAL A 53 6.43 -19.99 6.27
CA VAL A 53 5.12 -19.37 6.53
C VAL A 53 4.00 -20.35 6.89
N LEU A 54 4.32 -21.61 7.18
CA LEU A 54 3.33 -22.64 7.49
C LEU A 54 2.41 -22.26 8.66
N TYR A 55 2.95 -21.70 9.73
CA TYR A 55 2.14 -21.27 10.87
C TYR A 55 1.22 -20.09 10.55
N ILE A 56 1.62 -19.23 9.61
CA ILE A 56 0.80 -18.12 9.12
C ILE A 56 -0.37 -18.67 8.31
N TYR A 57 -0.11 -19.65 7.42
CA TYR A 57 -1.15 -20.33 6.66
C TYR A 57 -2.12 -21.10 7.55
N ASP A 58 -1.63 -21.77 8.61
CA ASP A 58 -2.48 -22.45 9.60
C ASP A 58 -3.40 -21.46 10.34
N ALA A 59 -2.90 -20.28 10.68
CA ALA A 59 -3.71 -19.24 11.30
C ALA A 59 -4.71 -18.62 10.32
N LEU A 60 -4.35 -18.43 9.04
CA LEU A 60 -5.27 -17.98 8.00
C LEU A 60 -6.38 -19.01 7.73
N TYR A 61 -6.10 -20.29 7.78
CA TYR A 61 -7.09 -21.34 7.59
C TYR A 61 -8.16 -21.36 8.69
N LYS A 62 -7.84 -20.90 9.91
CA LYS A 62 -8.73 -20.91 11.08
C LYS A 62 -9.69 -19.72 11.17
N GLN A 63 -9.74 -18.87 10.14
CA GLN A 63 -10.60 -17.71 10.09
C GLN A 63 -11.27 -17.58 8.72
N ASP A 64 -12.35 -16.81 8.60
CA ASP A 64 -13.20 -16.69 7.41
C ASP A 64 -13.36 -15.26 6.89
N THR A 65 -12.72 -14.26 7.55
CA THR A 65 -12.84 -12.84 7.20
C THR A 65 -11.83 -12.38 6.14
N ILE A 66 -10.67 -13.04 6.04
CA ILE A 66 -9.65 -12.75 5.05
C ILE A 66 -9.63 -13.90 4.04
N GLN A 67 -9.88 -13.59 2.78
CA GLN A 67 -9.79 -14.57 1.71
C GLN A 67 -8.35 -14.70 1.20
N HIS A 68 -7.79 -15.89 1.32
CA HIS A 68 -6.50 -16.20 0.69
C HIS A 68 -6.70 -16.61 -0.77
N VAL A 69 -5.96 -15.94 -1.68
CA VAL A 69 -5.94 -16.26 -3.11
C VAL A 69 -4.61 -16.92 -3.44
N LEU A 70 -4.65 -18.22 -3.71
CA LEU A 70 -3.46 -18.99 -4.09
C LEU A 70 -3.01 -18.61 -5.50
N VAL A 71 -1.76 -18.25 -5.63
CA VAL A 71 -1.10 -18.02 -6.92
C VAL A 71 -0.17 -19.20 -7.28
N ARG A 72 0.41 -19.18 -8.46
CA ARG A 72 1.41 -20.18 -8.90
C ARG A 72 2.83 -19.65 -8.95
N HIS A 73 3.01 -18.36 -8.68
CA HIS A 73 4.28 -17.67 -8.65
C HIS A 73 4.16 -16.41 -7.79
N GLU A 74 5.12 -16.10 -6.95
CA GLU A 74 5.05 -14.99 -6.00
C GLU A 74 5.02 -13.61 -6.69
N GLN A 75 5.62 -13.48 -7.86
CA GLN A 75 5.49 -12.29 -8.68
C GLN A 75 4.02 -11.99 -9.00
N ALA A 76 3.24 -13.03 -9.33
CA ALA A 76 1.82 -12.88 -9.59
C ALA A 76 1.04 -12.46 -8.33
N ALA A 77 1.45 -12.94 -7.13
CA ALA A 77 0.84 -12.50 -5.87
C ALA A 77 0.99 -10.99 -5.68
N VAL A 78 2.21 -10.48 -5.88
CA VAL A 78 2.48 -9.06 -5.69
C VAL A 78 1.80 -8.21 -6.76
N HIS A 79 1.78 -8.63 -8.04
CA HIS A 79 1.05 -7.92 -9.09
C HIS A 79 -0.48 -7.94 -8.88
N ALA A 80 -1.04 -9.03 -8.34
CA ALA A 80 -2.46 -9.08 -8.01
C ALA A 80 -2.81 -8.12 -6.85
N ALA A 81 -1.97 -8.08 -5.81
CA ALA A 81 -2.11 -7.12 -4.72
C ALA A 81 -1.93 -5.66 -5.19
N ASP A 82 -1.00 -5.41 -6.12
CA ASP A 82 -0.83 -4.12 -6.79
C ASP A 82 -2.09 -3.72 -7.57
N GLY A 83 -2.63 -4.61 -8.40
CA GLY A 83 -3.87 -4.38 -9.14
C GLY A 83 -5.06 -4.09 -8.23
N TYR A 84 -5.18 -4.81 -7.11
CA TYR A 84 -6.20 -4.54 -6.10
C TYR A 84 -6.05 -3.14 -5.49
N ALA A 85 -4.83 -2.76 -5.10
CA ALA A 85 -4.59 -1.44 -4.52
C ALA A 85 -4.90 -0.30 -5.51
N ARG A 86 -4.59 -0.46 -6.80
CA ARG A 86 -4.94 0.50 -7.86
C ARG A 86 -6.45 0.63 -8.05
N ALA A 87 -7.16 -0.49 -8.01
CA ALA A 87 -8.60 -0.52 -8.27
C ALA A 87 -9.45 0.00 -7.08
N THR A 88 -9.00 -0.24 -5.86
CA THR A 88 -9.77 0.05 -4.65
C THR A 88 -9.27 1.26 -3.86
N GLY A 89 -8.01 1.64 -4.02
CA GLY A 89 -7.34 2.61 -3.15
C GLY A 89 -6.90 2.05 -1.80
N GLU A 90 -7.19 0.77 -1.51
CA GLU A 90 -6.79 0.09 -0.27
C GLU A 90 -5.36 -0.44 -0.34
N VAL A 91 -4.81 -0.84 0.80
CA VAL A 91 -3.47 -1.43 0.83
C VAL A 91 -3.52 -2.87 0.33
N GLY A 92 -2.79 -3.17 -0.75
CA GLY A 92 -2.64 -4.54 -1.24
C GLY A 92 -1.73 -5.37 -0.33
N VAL A 93 -2.09 -6.64 -0.06
CA VAL A 93 -1.31 -7.52 0.82
C VAL A 93 -0.89 -8.79 0.11
N ALA A 94 0.41 -9.07 0.11
CA ALA A 94 0.95 -10.33 -0.42
C ALA A 94 1.71 -11.10 0.68
N LEU A 95 1.64 -12.44 0.62
CA LEU A 95 2.34 -13.35 1.54
C LEU A 95 3.23 -14.29 0.75
N VAL A 96 4.53 -14.24 1.02
CA VAL A 96 5.55 -15.06 0.36
C VAL A 96 6.44 -15.77 1.38
N THR A 97 7.02 -16.90 1.00
CA THR A 97 7.97 -17.61 1.85
C THR A 97 9.37 -16.98 1.78
N SER A 98 10.30 -17.48 2.58
CA SER A 98 11.71 -17.04 2.61
C SER A 98 12.45 -17.32 1.31
N GLY A 99 13.60 -16.71 1.13
CA GLY A 99 14.54 -16.95 0.05
C GLY A 99 13.89 -16.82 -1.34
N PRO A 100 13.72 -17.92 -2.09
CA PRO A 100 13.16 -17.87 -3.44
C PRO A 100 11.74 -17.26 -3.50
N GLY A 101 10.94 -17.38 -2.44
CA GLY A 101 9.62 -16.75 -2.39
C GLY A 101 9.71 -15.23 -2.41
N LEU A 102 10.58 -14.64 -1.59
CA LEU A 102 10.78 -13.20 -1.61
C LEU A 102 11.47 -12.73 -2.89
N THR A 103 12.51 -13.41 -3.35
CA THR A 103 13.24 -12.98 -4.57
C THR A 103 12.35 -13.00 -5.80
N ASN A 104 11.41 -13.95 -5.89
CA ASN A 104 10.38 -13.96 -6.93
C ASN A 104 9.41 -12.77 -6.85
N ALA A 105 9.21 -12.18 -5.68
CA ALA A 105 8.32 -11.03 -5.48
C ALA A 105 8.94 -9.68 -5.90
N VAL A 106 10.27 -9.60 -6.06
CA VAL A 106 11.04 -8.35 -6.24
C VAL A 106 10.51 -7.51 -7.40
N THR A 107 10.22 -8.10 -8.55
CA THR A 107 9.69 -7.37 -9.72
C THR A 107 8.39 -6.63 -9.39
N GLY A 108 7.44 -7.32 -8.74
CA GLY A 108 6.17 -6.69 -8.35
C GLY A 108 6.35 -5.58 -7.31
N ILE A 109 7.25 -5.78 -6.33
CA ILE A 109 7.59 -4.78 -5.32
C ILE A 109 8.19 -3.53 -5.98
N ALA A 110 9.14 -3.71 -6.92
CA ALA A 110 9.77 -2.61 -7.63
C ALA A 110 8.75 -1.83 -8.48
N THR A 111 7.83 -2.51 -9.16
CA THR A 111 6.74 -1.90 -9.91
C THR A 111 5.87 -1.02 -9.01
N ALA A 112 5.41 -1.56 -7.89
CA ALA A 112 4.59 -0.83 -6.93
C ALA A 112 5.32 0.39 -6.33
N TYR A 113 6.63 0.28 -6.09
CA TYR A 113 7.44 1.39 -5.59
C TYR A 113 7.54 2.53 -6.60
N MET A 114 7.80 2.22 -7.86
CA MET A 114 7.92 3.23 -8.92
C MET A 114 6.60 3.99 -9.14
N ASP A 115 5.47 3.29 -9.06
CA ASP A 115 4.15 3.84 -9.30
C ASP A 115 3.45 4.38 -8.03
N SER A 116 4.12 4.29 -6.87
CA SER A 116 3.57 4.79 -5.57
C SER A 116 2.32 4.04 -5.11
N ILE A 117 2.29 2.72 -5.29
CA ILE A 117 1.15 1.88 -4.92
C ILE A 117 1.30 1.38 -3.48
N PRO A 118 0.31 1.61 -2.61
CA PRO A 118 0.37 1.20 -1.21
C PRO A 118 0.25 -0.32 -1.08
N MET A 119 1.28 -0.96 -0.55
CA MET A 119 1.30 -2.41 -0.36
C MET A 119 2.03 -2.80 0.93
N VAL A 120 1.62 -3.91 1.52
CA VAL A 120 2.35 -4.60 2.59
C VAL A 120 2.67 -6.01 2.12
N ILE A 121 3.94 -6.30 1.97
CA ILE A 121 4.45 -7.61 1.61
C ILE A 121 4.94 -8.31 2.87
N ILE A 122 4.29 -9.41 3.22
CA ILE A 122 4.67 -10.27 4.34
C ILE A 122 5.57 -11.36 3.80
N SER A 123 6.83 -11.34 4.22
CA SER A 123 7.82 -12.35 3.86
C SER A 123 8.09 -13.26 5.06
N GLY A 124 8.13 -14.56 4.82
CA GLY A 124 8.71 -15.47 5.79
C GLY A 124 10.24 -15.37 5.78
N GLN A 125 10.86 -15.70 6.91
CA GLN A 125 12.33 -15.77 7.05
C GLN A 125 12.72 -17.06 7.79
N VAL A 126 13.95 -17.47 7.62
CA VAL A 126 14.54 -18.54 8.43
C VAL A 126 14.48 -18.19 9.93
N PRO A 127 14.54 -19.16 10.87
CA PRO A 127 14.53 -18.85 12.29
C PRO A 127 15.58 -17.80 12.66
N THR A 128 15.29 -16.95 13.64
CA THR A 128 16.17 -15.84 14.05
C THR A 128 17.61 -16.24 14.33
N ALA A 129 17.82 -17.44 14.89
CA ALA A 129 19.16 -17.97 15.17
C ALA A 129 19.93 -18.42 13.90
N ALA A 130 19.25 -18.60 12.78
CA ALA A 130 19.84 -19.03 11.52
C ALA A 130 20.11 -17.88 10.54
N ILE A 131 19.62 -16.68 10.83
CA ILE A 131 19.84 -15.51 9.98
C ILE A 131 21.33 -15.14 9.92
N GLY A 132 21.87 -15.04 8.70
CA GLY A 132 23.26 -14.74 8.42
C GLY A 132 24.19 -15.96 8.45
N LEU A 133 23.62 -17.18 8.49
CA LEU A 133 24.38 -18.43 8.50
C LEU A 133 24.26 -19.23 7.18
N ASP A 134 23.77 -18.62 6.10
CA ASP A 134 23.51 -19.25 4.80
C ASP A 134 22.59 -20.48 4.92
N ALA A 135 21.55 -20.33 5.73
CA ALA A 135 20.57 -21.39 5.95
C ALA A 135 19.76 -21.69 4.69
N PHE A 136 19.17 -22.90 4.62
CA PHE A 136 18.35 -23.32 3.48
C PHE A 136 17.20 -22.34 3.24
N GLN A 137 17.12 -21.81 2.00
CA GLN A 137 16.16 -20.79 1.58
C GLN A 137 16.25 -19.48 2.40
N GLU A 138 17.43 -19.11 2.87
CA GLU A 138 17.70 -17.78 3.40
C GLU A 138 17.97 -16.78 2.27
N CYS A 139 17.59 -15.53 2.47
CA CYS A 139 18.13 -14.40 1.71
C CYS A 139 18.13 -13.14 2.58
N ASP A 140 18.98 -12.17 2.24
CA ASP A 140 18.96 -10.84 2.86
C ASP A 140 17.76 -10.03 2.34
N THR A 141 16.58 -10.32 2.89
CA THR A 141 15.32 -9.63 2.58
C THR A 141 15.47 -8.12 2.66
N VAL A 142 16.08 -7.62 3.72
CA VAL A 142 16.25 -6.18 3.97
C VAL A 142 17.17 -5.55 2.95
N GLY A 143 18.30 -6.18 2.65
CA GLY A 143 19.27 -5.69 1.67
C GLY A 143 18.70 -5.67 0.24
N ILE A 144 18.05 -6.76 -0.16
CA ILE A 144 17.43 -6.90 -1.50
C ILE A 144 16.31 -5.88 -1.71
N THR A 145 15.45 -5.67 -0.73
CA THR A 145 14.26 -4.82 -0.88
C THR A 145 14.51 -3.35 -0.57
N ARG A 146 15.59 -2.99 0.12
CA ARG A 146 15.89 -1.61 0.54
C ARG A 146 15.73 -0.55 -0.57
N PRO A 147 16.22 -0.74 -1.81
CA PRO A 147 16.10 0.27 -2.86
C PRO A 147 14.71 0.36 -3.50
N ILE A 148 13.82 -0.59 -3.25
CA ILE A 148 12.53 -0.73 -3.94
C ILE A 148 11.34 -0.70 -2.99
N VAL A 149 11.52 -0.27 -1.73
CA VAL A 149 10.44 -0.12 -0.76
C VAL A 149 10.54 1.22 -0.03
N LYS A 150 9.43 1.68 0.53
CA LYS A 150 9.44 2.82 1.44
C LYS A 150 10.13 2.48 2.77
N HIS A 151 9.90 1.28 3.24
CA HIS A 151 10.52 0.76 4.45
C HIS A 151 10.46 -0.77 4.46
N ASN A 152 11.37 -1.38 5.22
CA ASN A 152 11.35 -2.80 5.53
C ASN A 152 11.54 -3.02 7.04
N PHE A 153 10.94 -4.07 7.56
CA PHE A 153 11.05 -4.48 8.95
C PHE A 153 11.49 -5.93 9.01
N LEU A 154 12.47 -6.24 9.84
CA LEU A 154 12.76 -7.60 10.29
C LEU A 154 12.26 -7.74 11.73
N VAL A 155 11.20 -8.55 11.93
CA VAL A 155 10.58 -8.74 13.24
C VAL A 155 11.34 -9.79 14.03
N LYS A 156 12.00 -9.40 15.11
CA LYS A 156 12.81 -10.31 15.95
C LYS A 156 12.09 -10.81 17.20
N ASP A 157 11.00 -10.15 17.58
CA ASP A 157 10.19 -10.52 18.75
C ASP A 157 8.70 -10.50 18.37
N PRO A 158 7.94 -11.58 18.64
CA PRO A 158 6.51 -11.60 18.33
C PRO A 158 5.70 -10.54 19.10
N ARG A 159 6.20 -10.01 20.22
CA ARG A 159 5.56 -8.91 20.94
C ARG A 159 5.54 -7.59 20.15
N ASP A 160 6.48 -7.41 19.24
CA ASP A 160 6.58 -6.22 18.38
C ASP A 160 5.72 -6.33 17.12
N LEU A 161 5.18 -7.51 16.81
CA LEU A 161 4.57 -7.80 15.51
C LEU A 161 3.35 -6.92 15.23
N ALA A 162 2.43 -6.77 16.19
CA ALA A 162 1.23 -5.95 16.00
C ALA A 162 1.57 -4.48 15.74
N MET A 163 2.50 -3.91 16.51
CA MET A 163 2.96 -2.53 16.30
C MET A 163 3.74 -2.38 15.00
N THR A 164 4.53 -3.37 14.62
CA THR A 164 5.26 -3.37 13.33
C THR A 164 4.30 -3.38 12.16
N LEU A 165 3.26 -4.20 12.18
CA LEU A 165 2.21 -4.21 11.16
C LEU A 165 1.46 -2.87 11.12
N LYS A 166 1.11 -2.29 12.27
CA LYS A 166 0.51 -0.96 12.33
C LYS A 166 1.37 0.10 11.65
N LYS A 167 2.68 0.08 11.92
CA LYS A 167 3.65 0.97 11.26
C LYS A 167 3.73 0.71 9.76
N ALA A 168 3.76 -0.57 9.35
CA ALA A 168 3.85 -0.95 7.94
C ALA A 168 2.66 -0.41 7.13
N PHE A 169 1.44 -0.63 7.59
CA PHE A 169 0.24 -0.09 6.96
C PHE A 169 0.21 1.44 6.97
N HIS A 170 0.60 2.06 8.07
CA HIS A 170 0.69 3.52 8.17
C HIS A 170 1.67 4.10 7.15
N ILE A 171 2.88 3.54 7.03
CA ILE A 171 3.89 3.98 6.07
C ILE A 171 3.42 3.72 4.63
N ALA A 172 2.81 2.56 4.36
CA ALA A 172 2.37 2.21 3.01
C ALA A 172 1.38 3.22 2.44
N ARG A 173 0.41 3.68 3.24
CA ARG A 173 -0.71 4.53 2.79
C ARG A 173 -0.51 6.03 2.97
N THR A 174 0.48 6.49 3.74
CA THR A 174 0.65 7.92 4.06
C THR A 174 1.82 8.56 3.34
N GLY A 175 1.81 9.91 3.22
CA GLY A 175 2.78 10.63 2.38
C GLY A 175 2.65 10.21 0.92
N ARG A 176 3.76 10.03 0.21
CA ARG A 176 3.75 9.33 -1.08
C ARG A 176 3.55 7.83 -0.79
N PRO A 177 2.45 7.20 -1.21
CA PRO A 177 2.22 5.78 -0.97
C PRO A 177 3.31 4.89 -1.57
N GLY A 178 3.39 3.65 -1.10
CA GLY A 178 4.34 2.70 -1.65
C GLY A 178 4.47 1.42 -0.83
N PRO A 179 5.20 0.42 -1.33
CA PRO A 179 5.34 -0.88 -0.68
C PRO A 179 6.19 -0.82 0.59
N VAL A 180 5.81 -1.63 1.55
CA VAL A 180 6.55 -1.93 2.79
C VAL A 180 6.69 -3.43 2.93
N VAL A 181 7.88 -3.92 3.26
CA VAL A 181 8.13 -5.35 3.50
C VAL A 181 8.23 -5.60 5.00
N VAL A 182 7.54 -6.64 5.46
CA VAL A 182 7.62 -7.14 6.83
C VAL A 182 8.14 -8.57 6.79
N ASP A 183 9.38 -8.75 7.20
CA ASP A 183 10.09 -10.03 7.20
C ASP A 183 9.93 -10.71 8.55
N ILE A 184 9.34 -11.90 8.59
CA ILE A 184 8.92 -12.58 9.80
C ILE A 184 9.63 -13.93 9.92
N PRO A 185 10.60 -14.04 10.83
CA PRO A 185 11.25 -15.32 11.10
C PRO A 185 10.25 -16.40 11.56
N LYS A 186 10.52 -17.64 11.14
CA LYS A 186 9.65 -18.78 11.42
C LYS A 186 9.37 -18.95 12.91
N ASP A 187 10.39 -18.81 13.76
CA ASP A 187 10.27 -18.92 15.22
C ASP A 187 9.40 -17.80 15.82
N VAL A 188 9.42 -16.59 15.26
CA VAL A 188 8.50 -15.50 15.63
C VAL A 188 7.06 -15.89 15.34
N SER A 189 6.79 -16.59 14.23
CA SER A 189 5.43 -16.95 13.83
C SER A 189 4.76 -17.98 14.74
N PHE A 190 5.52 -18.91 15.36
CA PHE A 190 4.94 -19.94 16.24
C PHE A 190 5.07 -19.67 17.73
N LYS A 191 5.95 -18.75 18.17
CA LYS A 191 6.13 -18.42 19.58
C LYS A 191 4.91 -17.73 20.14
N LYS A 192 4.43 -18.21 21.30
CA LYS A 192 3.32 -17.61 22.04
C LYS A 192 3.81 -16.46 22.91
N VAL A 193 3.05 -15.37 22.91
CA VAL A 193 3.29 -14.18 23.75
C VAL A 193 1.97 -13.56 24.20
N PRO A 194 1.95 -12.83 25.33
CA PRO A 194 0.79 -12.07 25.74
C PRO A 194 0.39 -11.04 24.67
N TYR A 195 -0.88 -11.03 24.28
CA TYR A 195 -1.44 -10.11 23.31
C TYR A 195 -2.56 -9.29 23.95
N SER A 196 -2.39 -7.98 24.00
CA SER A 196 -3.33 -7.03 24.60
C SER A 196 -4.22 -6.29 23.60
N GLY A 197 -4.15 -6.67 22.30
CA GLY A 197 -4.93 -6.05 21.22
C GLY A 197 -4.07 -5.33 20.18
N TYR A 198 -4.72 -4.93 19.08
CA TYR A 198 -4.07 -4.20 17.99
C TYR A 198 -3.95 -2.71 18.34
N PRO A 199 -2.78 -2.07 18.13
CA PRO A 199 -2.58 -0.66 18.43
C PRO A 199 -3.53 0.25 17.64
N GLN A 200 -4.17 1.20 18.30
CA GLN A 200 -5.09 2.14 17.64
C GLN A 200 -4.33 3.26 16.91
N THR A 201 -3.23 3.72 17.50
CA THR A 201 -2.41 4.82 16.96
C THR A 201 -0.98 4.39 16.76
N VAL A 202 -0.28 5.09 15.86
CA VAL A 202 1.16 4.93 15.66
C VAL A 202 1.84 6.28 15.73
N GLU A 203 2.89 6.35 16.53
CA GLU A 203 3.79 7.50 16.58
C GLU A 203 5.16 7.08 16.07
N MET A 204 5.71 7.85 15.13
CA MET A 204 7.01 7.59 14.54
C MET A 204 7.86 8.86 14.58
N ARG A 205 8.99 8.80 15.31
CA ARG A 205 9.88 9.95 15.45
C ARG A 205 10.44 10.47 14.12
N SER A 206 10.75 9.55 13.19
CA SER A 206 11.43 9.86 11.93
C SER A 206 10.51 9.87 10.70
N TYR A 207 9.21 9.65 10.86
CA TYR A 207 8.27 9.60 9.76
C TYR A 207 7.06 10.50 10.02
N ASN A 208 7.15 11.74 9.51
CA ASN A 208 6.13 12.77 9.67
C ASN A 208 5.80 13.39 8.30
N PRO A 209 4.95 12.76 7.48
CA PRO A 209 4.62 13.26 6.16
C PRO A 209 3.88 14.60 6.25
N VAL A 210 4.28 15.55 5.40
CA VAL A 210 3.63 16.86 5.31
C VAL A 210 2.26 16.70 4.65
N LYS A 211 1.21 17.14 5.36
CA LYS A 211 -0.20 17.02 4.89
C LYS A 211 -0.78 18.33 4.36
N LYS A 212 -0.13 19.48 4.62
CA LYS A 212 -0.62 20.81 4.22
C LYS A 212 0.44 21.53 3.40
N GLY A 213 0.02 22.12 2.28
CA GLY A 213 0.88 22.96 1.47
C GLY A 213 1.23 24.27 2.19
N HIS A 214 2.41 24.83 1.90
CA HIS A 214 2.84 26.11 2.45
C HIS A 214 2.15 27.26 1.74
N GLY A 215 1.31 28.04 2.44
CA GLY A 215 0.47 29.10 1.87
C GLY A 215 1.24 30.17 1.06
N GLY A 216 2.48 30.49 1.45
CA GLY A 216 3.34 31.42 0.69
C GLY A 216 3.76 30.83 -0.66
N GLN A 217 4.07 29.54 -0.73
CA GLN A 217 4.42 28.86 -1.99
C GLN A 217 3.20 28.70 -2.90
N ILE A 218 2.03 28.42 -2.33
CA ILE A 218 0.76 28.37 -3.09
C ILE A 218 0.48 29.73 -3.75
N ARG A 219 0.64 30.84 -3.02
CA ARG A 219 0.47 32.19 -3.60
C ARG A 219 1.45 32.48 -4.73
N LYS A 220 2.73 32.10 -4.58
CA LYS A 220 3.73 32.25 -5.65
C LYS A 220 3.37 31.41 -6.87
N ALA A 221 2.96 30.17 -6.69
CA ALA A 221 2.52 29.29 -7.78
C ALA A 221 1.31 29.90 -8.52
N LEU A 222 0.33 30.43 -7.79
CA LEU A 222 -0.82 31.10 -8.39
C LEU A 222 -0.41 32.35 -9.20
N GLN A 223 0.51 33.17 -8.69
CA GLN A 223 1.01 34.34 -9.42
C GLN A 223 1.69 33.94 -10.74
N LEU A 224 2.52 32.90 -10.75
CA LEU A 224 3.16 32.38 -11.96
C LEU A 224 2.13 31.84 -12.94
N LEU A 225 1.14 31.12 -12.45
CA LEU A 225 0.07 30.53 -13.26
C LEU A 225 -0.76 31.63 -13.96
N LEU A 226 -1.14 32.68 -13.23
CA LEU A 226 -1.92 33.80 -13.77
C LEU A 226 -1.11 34.70 -14.73
N ALA A 227 0.21 34.77 -14.60
CA ALA A 227 1.10 35.54 -15.46
C ALA A 227 1.50 34.78 -16.73
N ALA A 228 1.24 33.49 -16.83
CA ALA A 228 1.63 32.65 -17.94
C ALA A 228 0.88 33.02 -19.23
N LYS A 229 1.60 33.13 -20.36
CA LYS A 229 1.03 33.48 -21.66
C LYS A 229 0.39 32.30 -22.40
N ARG A 230 0.93 31.11 -22.22
CA ARG A 230 0.44 29.85 -22.82
C ARG A 230 0.43 28.74 -21.76
N PRO A 231 -0.39 28.88 -20.72
CA PRO A 231 -0.42 27.88 -19.65
C PRO A 231 -1.17 26.63 -20.08
N TYR A 232 -0.72 25.50 -19.56
CA TYR A 232 -1.53 24.29 -19.53
C TYR A 232 -1.23 23.52 -18.24
N ILE A 233 -2.12 22.62 -17.86
CA ILE A 233 -2.03 21.88 -16.61
C ILE A 233 -1.59 20.44 -16.93
N TYR A 234 -0.48 20.02 -16.32
CA TYR A 234 0.04 18.67 -16.43
C TYR A 234 -0.11 17.94 -15.10
N THR A 235 -0.97 16.90 -15.07
CA THR A 235 -1.32 16.19 -13.86
C THR A 235 -0.80 14.76 -13.85
N GLY A 236 -0.48 14.28 -12.66
CA GLY A 236 -0.02 12.93 -12.41
C GLY A 236 -0.90 12.15 -11.43
N GLY A 237 -0.47 10.94 -11.07
CA GLY A 237 -1.19 10.05 -10.15
C GLY A 237 -1.42 10.63 -8.75
N GLY A 238 -0.64 11.65 -8.34
CA GLY A 238 -0.84 12.33 -7.06
C GLY A 238 -2.20 12.99 -6.89
N VAL A 239 -2.87 13.38 -8.00
CA VAL A 239 -4.24 13.92 -7.94
C VAL A 239 -5.23 12.83 -7.51
N LEU A 240 -5.10 11.62 -8.04
CA LEU A 240 -5.94 10.47 -7.69
C LEU A 240 -5.64 10.00 -6.25
N LEU A 241 -4.36 9.81 -5.93
CA LEU A 241 -3.92 9.40 -4.60
C LEU A 241 -4.28 10.40 -3.50
N GLY A 242 -4.31 11.70 -3.83
CA GLY A 242 -4.72 12.77 -2.94
C GLY A 242 -6.23 13.01 -2.91
N ASN A 243 -7.01 12.25 -3.67
CA ASN A 243 -8.47 12.43 -3.85
C ASN A 243 -8.85 13.87 -4.23
N ALA A 244 -8.04 14.50 -5.09
CA ALA A 244 -8.14 15.93 -5.46
C ALA A 244 -8.73 16.16 -6.87
N THR A 245 -9.48 15.21 -7.38
CA THR A 245 -10.09 15.25 -8.74
C THR A 245 -11.11 16.39 -8.87
N ASN A 246 -11.93 16.62 -7.83
CA ASN A 246 -12.93 17.68 -7.84
C ASN A 246 -12.29 19.06 -7.75
N GLU A 247 -11.24 19.20 -6.94
CA GLU A 247 -10.45 20.45 -6.83
C GLU A 247 -9.75 20.76 -8.14
N LEU A 248 -9.19 19.75 -8.82
CA LEU A 248 -8.60 19.92 -10.15
C LEU A 248 -9.65 20.42 -11.17
N ARG A 249 -10.83 19.82 -11.18
CA ARG A 249 -11.93 20.25 -12.07
C ARG A 249 -12.30 21.72 -11.81
N THR A 250 -12.51 22.07 -10.55
CA THR A 250 -12.82 23.46 -10.16
C THR A 250 -11.73 24.41 -10.61
N LEU A 251 -10.46 24.08 -10.41
CA LEU A 251 -9.33 24.89 -10.85
C LEU A 251 -9.33 25.08 -12.38
N VAL A 252 -9.52 24.01 -13.12
CA VAL A 252 -9.56 24.02 -14.60
C VAL A 252 -10.74 24.86 -15.12
N ASP A 253 -11.91 24.76 -14.47
CA ASP A 253 -13.09 25.53 -14.86
C ASP A 253 -12.90 27.05 -14.58
N MET A 254 -12.23 27.38 -13.48
CA MET A 254 -11.91 28.78 -13.15
C MET A 254 -10.89 29.40 -14.10
N LEU A 255 -9.87 28.64 -14.53
CA LEU A 255 -8.75 29.16 -15.31
C LEU A 255 -8.94 28.99 -16.82
N GLY A 256 -9.77 28.03 -17.24
CA GLY A 256 -9.98 27.70 -18.67
C GLY A 256 -8.78 27.03 -19.36
N TYR A 257 -7.79 26.58 -18.61
CA TYR A 257 -6.54 26.05 -19.17
C TYR A 257 -6.71 24.60 -19.65
N PRO A 258 -6.04 24.21 -20.73
CA PRO A 258 -6.02 22.83 -21.17
C PRO A 258 -5.28 21.93 -20.19
N VAL A 259 -5.67 20.64 -20.17
CA VAL A 259 -5.15 19.63 -19.23
C VAL A 259 -4.59 18.45 -19.99
N THR A 260 -3.42 17.97 -19.58
CA THR A 260 -2.87 16.68 -19.98
C THR A 260 -2.47 15.85 -18.75
N ASN A 261 -2.49 14.55 -18.89
CA ASN A 261 -2.17 13.62 -17.81
C ASN A 261 -0.96 12.76 -18.12
N THR A 262 -0.23 12.35 -17.08
CA THR A 262 0.66 11.19 -17.17
C THR A 262 -0.16 9.91 -17.28
N LEU A 263 0.47 8.78 -17.59
CA LEU A 263 -0.17 7.46 -17.53
C LEU A 263 -0.84 7.22 -16.16
N MET A 264 -0.13 7.50 -15.07
CA MET A 264 -0.66 7.35 -13.70
C MET A 264 -1.69 8.42 -13.32
N GLY A 265 -1.78 9.50 -14.08
CA GLY A 265 -2.78 10.56 -13.91
C GLY A 265 -4.06 10.35 -14.71
N LEU A 266 -4.13 9.32 -15.55
CA LEU A 266 -5.35 9.04 -16.31
C LEU A 266 -6.54 8.79 -15.35
N GLY A 267 -7.67 9.48 -15.61
CA GLY A 267 -8.82 9.49 -14.71
C GLY A 267 -8.85 10.69 -13.76
N ALA A 268 -7.76 11.45 -13.58
CA ALA A 268 -7.75 12.66 -12.75
C ALA A 268 -8.60 13.81 -13.34
N TYR A 269 -8.75 13.84 -14.66
CA TYR A 269 -9.58 14.81 -15.35
C TYR A 269 -10.43 14.09 -16.42
N PRO A 270 -11.71 14.50 -16.67
CA PRO A 270 -12.60 13.81 -17.60
C PRO A 270 -12.06 13.85 -19.03
N ALA A 271 -11.94 12.69 -19.65
CA ALA A 271 -11.52 12.59 -21.04
C ALA A 271 -12.58 13.13 -22.06
N SER A 272 -13.81 13.29 -21.63
CA SER A 272 -14.91 13.88 -22.43
C SER A 272 -14.91 15.41 -22.44
N ASP A 273 -14.12 16.08 -21.58
CA ASP A 273 -14.02 17.53 -21.56
C ASP A 273 -13.14 18.04 -22.71
N ARG A 274 -13.59 19.11 -23.36
CA ARG A 274 -12.87 19.72 -24.51
C ARG A 274 -11.49 20.28 -24.15
N LYS A 275 -11.23 20.56 -22.89
CA LYS A 275 -9.92 21.03 -22.39
C LYS A 275 -8.92 19.87 -22.21
N PHE A 276 -9.37 18.60 -22.23
CA PHE A 276 -8.51 17.46 -22.10
C PHE A 276 -7.75 17.16 -23.39
N LEU A 277 -6.42 17.27 -23.35
CA LEU A 277 -5.54 17.04 -24.51
C LEU A 277 -5.13 15.58 -24.68
N GLY A 278 -5.49 14.71 -23.76
CA GLY A 278 -5.01 13.34 -23.71
C GLY A 278 -3.78 13.16 -22.83
N MET A 279 -3.12 12.00 -22.97
CA MET A 279 -1.86 11.68 -22.33
C MET A 279 -0.70 12.14 -23.22
N LEU A 280 0.35 12.68 -22.63
CA LEU A 280 1.59 12.98 -23.35
C LEU A 280 2.57 11.80 -23.31
N GLY A 281 3.60 11.86 -24.15
CA GLY A 281 4.68 10.87 -24.23
C GLY A 281 4.64 10.01 -25.49
N MET A 282 5.46 8.95 -25.52
CA MET A 282 5.63 8.08 -26.71
C MET A 282 4.32 7.42 -27.17
N HIS A 283 3.43 7.11 -26.24
CA HIS A 283 2.11 6.52 -26.51
C HIS A 283 0.96 7.54 -26.33
N GLY A 284 1.30 8.83 -26.32
CA GLY A 284 0.35 9.90 -26.09
C GLY A 284 -0.28 10.44 -27.36
N THR A 285 -1.17 11.43 -27.20
CA THR A 285 -1.82 12.14 -28.31
C THR A 285 -0.88 13.19 -28.92
N ILE A 286 -1.11 13.53 -30.19
CA ILE A 286 -0.36 14.58 -30.88
C ILE A 286 -0.59 15.93 -30.20
N GLU A 287 -1.83 16.21 -29.78
CA GLU A 287 -2.23 17.45 -29.11
C GLU A 287 -1.48 17.65 -27.80
N ALA A 288 -1.43 16.61 -26.96
CA ALA A 288 -0.72 16.67 -25.67
C ALA A 288 0.81 16.85 -25.86
N ASN A 289 1.38 16.15 -26.83
CA ASN A 289 2.81 16.27 -27.14
C ASN A 289 3.18 17.65 -27.70
N ASN A 290 2.37 18.20 -28.60
CA ASN A 290 2.60 19.54 -29.17
C ASN A 290 2.40 20.65 -28.11
N ALA A 291 1.48 20.48 -27.18
CA ALA A 291 1.28 21.44 -26.09
C ALA A 291 2.47 21.52 -25.13
N MET A 292 3.32 20.49 -25.08
CA MET A 292 4.53 20.44 -24.24
C MET A 292 5.70 21.22 -24.85
N GLN A 293 5.72 21.42 -26.15
CA GLN A 293 6.75 22.16 -26.90
C GLN A 293 6.43 23.66 -26.97
#